data_d9e7955ff1e667a3fce8c3dcd7a425aa
#
_entry.id   d9e7955ff1e667a3fce8c3dcd7a425aa
#
_cell.length_a   1.000
_cell.length_b   1.000
_cell.length_c   1.000
_cell.angle_alpha   90.00
_cell.angle_beta   90.00
_cell.angle_gamma   90.00
#
_symmetry.space_group_name_H-M   'P 1'
#
loop_
_entity.id
_entity.type
_entity.pdbx_description
1 polymer ?
#
loop_
_entity_poly.entity_id
_entity_poly.type
_entity_poly.pdbx_seq_one_letter_code
_entity_poly.pdbx_strand_id
1 'polypeptide(L)'
;LIYIQSLLLNFTSWLPNATSKKEYLTRDIIAGTTIAMIIIPQSMAYATLANLDPVYGLYASFIPVAIAAFFGSSRYLATGPVAMVSLLTAVAITTLSSGDEALYVSLAIMLALSVGVFQIALSMVKAGKLIDIVLKEHVILGFTSAAALIIASSQLSKVFGLNKVSLNDLFNLSSLLESTPINSYAVFMSVIALIILYIFKNKLTRYQFFGNIAVLSAVVVTIILSKSLSYNGPIVGAIPDGLPNFSLPQIDISSELIFMFIIHTIIISFVGFMEAIAIARQLEQKEPGKNSKGVELYKYPTPVNSNQELFGQGLGNIASSISGAYPVSGSFSRSAVNESVGSYSPISSITTMLIVMFTLLYATPLLFDLPKSTLGIIVIFAVVPLIRIKKMSNLFSNDKQKGIVSWITFFSTLIFPMLSIEIFSGVNTHIWTGII
;
A
#
# COMPACT_ATOMS: atom_id res chain seq x y z
N LEU A 1 11.54 16.88 25.24
CA LEU A 1 12.01 17.88 24.27
C LEU A 1 13.25 17.36 23.52
N ILE A 2 14.34 16.96 24.19
CA ILE A 2 15.59 16.46 23.58
C ILE A 2 15.33 15.25 22.66
N TYR A 3 14.49 14.31 23.10
CA TYR A 3 14.15 13.12 22.30
C TYR A 3 13.38 13.47 21.03
N ILE A 4 12.39 14.36 21.11
CA ILE A 4 11.65 14.85 19.93
C ILE A 4 12.61 15.58 18.98
N GLN A 5 13.50 16.40 19.52
CA GLN A 5 14.53 17.09 18.74
C GLN A 5 15.45 16.11 18.01
N SER A 6 15.85 14.99 18.65
CA SER A 6 16.66 13.96 18.01
C SER A 6 15.92 13.23 16.86
N LEU A 7 14.61 13.00 16.99
CA LEU A 7 13.79 12.43 15.93
C LEU A 7 13.67 13.39 14.73
N LEU A 8 13.48 14.67 14.97
CA LEU A 8 13.39 15.70 13.94
C LEU A 8 14.70 15.95 13.21
N LEU A 9 15.84 15.85 13.91
CA LEU A 9 17.16 16.12 13.33
C LEU A 9 17.74 14.93 12.55
N ASN A 10 17.08 13.77 12.54
CA ASN A 10 17.59 12.60 11.84
C ASN A 10 17.82 12.83 10.34
N PHE A 11 16.99 13.67 9.69
CA PHE A 11 17.14 13.99 8.27
C PHE A 11 18.48 14.67 7.94
N THR A 12 19.09 15.42 8.88
CA THR A 12 20.36 16.09 8.65
C THR A 12 21.54 15.11 8.62
N SER A 13 21.38 13.89 9.14
CA SER A 13 22.45 12.91 9.25
C SER A 13 22.83 12.26 7.92
N TRP A 14 21.89 12.09 7.00
CA TRP A 14 22.12 11.43 5.71
C TRP A 14 22.39 12.41 4.56
N LEU A 15 21.89 13.65 4.64
CA LEU A 15 21.96 14.63 3.56
C LEU A 15 23.38 14.95 3.09
N PRO A 16 24.37 15.23 3.97
CA PRO A 16 25.74 15.50 3.54
C PRO A 16 26.37 14.34 2.78
N ASN A 17 26.07 13.11 3.20
CA ASN A 17 26.59 11.91 2.56
C ASN A 17 25.93 11.64 1.20
N ALA A 18 24.62 11.88 1.08
CA ALA A 18 23.87 11.70 -0.15
C ALA A 18 24.35 12.61 -1.28
N THR A 19 24.76 13.83 -0.96
CA THR A 19 25.24 14.82 -1.94
C THR A 19 26.76 14.78 -2.16
N SER A 20 27.49 13.97 -1.40
CA SER A 20 28.97 13.93 -1.45
C SER A 20 29.52 13.41 -2.76
N LYS A 21 28.84 12.51 -3.46
CA LYS A 21 29.24 11.94 -4.73
C LYS A 21 28.11 11.99 -5.76
N LYS A 22 28.42 12.45 -6.98
CA LYS A 22 27.48 12.50 -8.10
C LYS A 22 26.84 11.13 -8.40
N GLU A 23 27.58 10.04 -8.19
CA GLU A 23 27.09 8.67 -8.39
C GLU A 23 25.90 8.34 -7.45
N TYR A 24 25.93 8.75 -6.20
CA TYR A 24 24.85 8.51 -5.24
C TYR A 24 23.57 9.22 -5.65
N LEU A 25 23.69 10.49 -6.02
CA LEU A 25 22.58 11.29 -6.52
C LEU A 25 21.96 10.68 -7.80
N THR A 26 22.81 10.26 -8.73
CA THR A 26 22.33 9.62 -9.98
C THR A 26 21.56 8.33 -9.69
N ARG A 27 22.02 7.51 -8.75
CA ARG A 27 21.33 6.28 -8.35
C ARG A 27 19.99 6.57 -7.69
N ASP A 28 19.93 7.58 -6.82
CA ASP A 28 18.68 7.99 -6.17
C ASP A 28 17.66 8.51 -7.20
N ILE A 29 18.10 9.29 -8.18
CA ILE A 29 17.22 9.76 -9.26
C ILE A 29 16.71 8.59 -10.10
N ILE A 30 17.57 7.64 -10.47
CA ILE A 30 17.15 6.45 -11.22
C ILE A 30 16.16 5.60 -10.41
N ALA A 31 16.46 5.39 -9.13
CA ALA A 31 15.59 4.63 -8.23
C ALA A 31 14.23 5.30 -8.06
N GLY A 32 14.23 6.62 -7.77
CA GLY A 32 13.00 7.39 -7.61
C GLY A 32 12.16 7.45 -8.88
N THR A 33 12.79 7.58 -10.04
CA THR A 33 12.09 7.52 -11.34
C THR A 33 11.47 6.14 -11.57
N THR A 34 12.21 5.08 -11.27
CA THR A 34 11.70 3.71 -11.39
C THR A 34 10.52 3.46 -10.47
N ILE A 35 10.60 3.93 -9.22
CA ILE A 35 9.50 3.81 -8.24
C ILE A 35 8.30 4.63 -8.71
N ALA A 36 8.49 5.83 -9.25
CA ALA A 36 7.39 6.66 -9.75
C ALA A 36 6.60 5.95 -10.86
N MET A 37 7.29 5.28 -11.78
CA MET A 37 6.67 4.49 -12.84
C MET A 37 5.80 3.34 -12.31
N ILE A 38 6.12 2.82 -11.14
CA ILE A 38 5.38 1.73 -10.49
C ILE A 38 4.27 2.29 -9.62
N ILE A 39 4.56 3.33 -8.80
CA ILE A 39 3.62 3.81 -7.79
C ILE A 39 2.41 4.50 -8.42
N ILE A 40 2.56 5.21 -9.54
CA ILE A 40 1.46 5.95 -10.18
C ILE A 40 0.28 5.00 -10.47
N PRO A 41 0.41 3.97 -11.32
CA PRO A 41 -0.71 3.07 -11.59
C PRO A 41 -1.08 2.20 -10.38
N GLN A 42 -0.11 1.82 -9.56
CA GLN A 42 -0.34 0.98 -8.39
C GLN A 42 -1.13 1.73 -7.30
N SER A 43 -0.85 3.00 -7.07
CA SER A 43 -1.57 3.81 -6.09
C SER A 43 -3.03 4.08 -6.50
N MET A 44 -3.27 4.29 -7.79
CA MET A 44 -4.62 4.38 -8.33
C MET A 44 -5.41 3.08 -8.10
N ALA A 45 -4.75 1.93 -8.33
CA ALA A 45 -5.35 0.63 -8.07
C ALA A 45 -5.65 0.42 -6.57
N TYR A 46 -4.79 0.89 -5.67
CA TYR A 46 -5.00 0.80 -4.22
C TYR A 46 -6.06 1.78 -3.72
N ALA A 47 -6.19 2.97 -4.31
CA ALA A 47 -7.31 3.87 -4.01
C ALA A 47 -8.64 3.20 -4.33
N THR A 48 -8.75 2.55 -5.50
CA THR A 48 -9.97 1.81 -5.85
C THR A 48 -10.22 0.58 -4.97
N LEU A 49 -9.18 0.00 -4.36
CA LEU A 49 -9.32 -1.03 -3.32
C LEU A 49 -9.87 -0.45 -2.01
N ALA A 50 -9.51 0.80 -1.70
CA ALA A 50 -10.08 1.56 -0.59
C ALA A 50 -11.47 2.14 -0.87
N ASN A 51 -12.12 1.78 -1.98
CA ASN A 51 -13.37 2.36 -2.48
C ASN A 51 -13.33 3.88 -2.68
N LEU A 52 -12.15 4.40 -3.00
CA LEU A 52 -11.90 5.80 -3.32
C LEU A 52 -11.59 5.97 -4.81
N ASP A 53 -11.80 7.16 -5.33
CA ASP A 53 -11.40 7.49 -6.69
C ASP A 53 -9.89 7.37 -6.86
N PRO A 54 -9.40 7.00 -8.06
CA PRO A 54 -7.98 6.80 -8.34
C PRO A 54 -7.09 7.99 -7.98
N VAL A 55 -7.61 9.23 -8.03
CA VAL A 55 -6.86 10.45 -7.70
C VAL A 55 -6.34 10.45 -6.26
N TYR A 56 -7.12 9.90 -5.30
CA TYR A 56 -6.68 9.82 -3.90
C TYR A 56 -5.44 8.94 -3.71
N GLY A 57 -5.23 7.96 -4.61
CA GLY A 57 -4.00 7.19 -4.66
C GLY A 57 -2.80 8.03 -5.09
N LEU A 58 -2.97 8.91 -6.06
CA LEU A 58 -1.92 9.84 -6.48
C LEU A 58 -1.61 10.88 -5.38
N TYR A 59 -2.62 11.40 -4.70
CA TYR A 59 -2.43 12.29 -3.55
C TYR A 59 -1.65 11.60 -2.41
N ALA A 60 -1.97 10.35 -2.11
CA ALA A 60 -1.27 9.54 -1.12
C ALA A 60 0.17 9.17 -1.55
N SER A 61 0.50 9.30 -2.84
CA SER A 61 1.83 9.03 -3.41
C SER A 61 2.66 10.29 -3.63
N PHE A 62 2.16 11.44 -3.26
CA PHE A 62 2.81 12.74 -3.44
C PHE A 62 3.66 13.11 -2.20
N ILE A 63 3.21 14.02 -1.36
CA ILE A 63 3.96 14.49 -0.20
C ILE A 63 4.26 13.40 0.83
N PRO A 64 3.34 12.46 1.15
CA PRO A 64 3.58 11.45 2.18
C PRO A 64 4.84 10.61 1.95
N VAL A 65 5.13 10.29 0.69
CA VAL A 65 6.29 9.47 0.28
C VAL A 65 7.60 10.14 0.69
N ALA A 66 7.73 11.43 0.46
CA ALA A 66 8.92 12.19 0.83
C ALA A 66 9.02 12.38 2.35
N ILE A 67 7.95 12.80 3.01
CA ILE A 67 7.92 13.07 4.45
C ILE A 67 8.27 11.81 5.25
N ALA A 68 7.66 10.66 4.94
CA ALA A 68 7.97 9.40 5.61
C ALA A 68 9.45 9.02 5.45
N ALA A 69 10.02 9.18 4.25
CA ALA A 69 11.41 8.87 3.98
C ALA A 69 12.39 9.85 4.66
N PHE A 70 12.04 11.14 4.75
CA PHE A 70 12.87 12.14 5.43
C PHE A 70 13.02 11.87 6.92
N PHE A 71 11.92 11.50 7.57
CA PHE A 71 11.87 11.32 9.02
C PHE A 71 11.97 9.86 9.45
N GLY A 72 11.94 8.91 8.52
CA GLY A 72 12.19 7.50 8.76
C GLY A 72 13.65 7.18 9.04
N SER A 73 13.95 5.91 9.27
CA SER A 73 15.29 5.39 9.52
C SER A 73 15.81 4.47 8.43
N SER A 74 14.92 3.92 7.63
CA SER A 74 15.25 3.01 6.54
C SER A 74 15.49 3.75 5.23
N ARG A 75 16.66 3.55 4.63
CA ARG A 75 16.98 4.17 3.33
C ARG A 75 16.24 3.55 2.15
N TYR A 76 15.79 2.32 2.29
CA TYR A 76 15.14 1.59 1.19
C TYR A 76 13.62 1.58 1.27
N LEU A 77 13.05 1.87 2.44
CA LEU A 77 11.62 1.79 2.63
C LEU A 77 10.90 2.83 1.77
N ALA A 78 10.12 2.34 0.83
CA ALA A 78 9.28 3.17 -0.03
C ALA A 78 7.86 3.20 0.54
N THR A 79 7.52 4.27 1.26
CA THR A 79 6.19 4.52 1.83
C THR A 79 5.24 4.99 0.74
N GLY A 80 3.95 4.88 0.96
CA GLY A 80 2.87 5.28 0.07
C GLY A 80 1.65 4.38 0.21
N PRO A 81 0.67 4.44 -0.68
CA PRO A 81 -0.46 3.52 -0.68
C PRO A 81 -0.01 2.07 -0.77
N VAL A 82 -0.64 1.21 0.04
CA VAL A 82 -0.40 -0.23 0.05
C VAL A 82 -1.72 -0.99 0.14
N ALA A 83 -1.76 -2.17 -0.44
CA ALA A 83 -2.98 -2.95 -0.58
C ALA A 83 -3.66 -3.27 0.75
N MET A 84 -2.89 -3.62 1.78
CA MET A 84 -3.40 -3.97 3.10
C MET A 84 -4.08 -2.79 3.78
N VAL A 85 -3.41 -1.64 3.88
CA VAL A 85 -3.95 -0.44 4.51
C VAL A 85 -5.15 0.08 3.71
N SER A 86 -5.12 -0.01 2.38
CA SER A 86 -6.26 0.35 1.53
C SER A 86 -7.50 -0.50 1.80
N LEU A 87 -7.33 -1.83 1.93
CA LEU A 87 -8.43 -2.74 2.27
C LEU A 87 -8.99 -2.44 3.67
N LEU A 88 -8.12 -2.26 4.67
CA LEU A 88 -8.54 -1.93 6.02
C LEU A 88 -9.25 -0.58 6.09
N THR A 89 -8.82 0.40 5.28
CA THR A 89 -9.49 1.69 5.13
C THR A 89 -10.91 1.49 4.57
N ALA A 90 -11.07 0.66 3.52
CA ALA A 90 -12.39 0.36 2.98
C ALA A 90 -13.31 -0.28 4.03
N VAL A 91 -12.83 -1.28 4.76
CA VAL A 91 -13.60 -1.95 5.82
C VAL A 91 -14.00 -0.96 6.92
N ALA A 92 -13.05 -0.14 7.38
CA ALA A 92 -13.29 0.85 8.43
C ALA A 92 -14.39 1.85 8.05
N ILE A 93 -14.32 2.39 6.83
CA ILE A 93 -15.13 3.54 6.45
C ILE A 93 -16.49 3.13 5.89
N THR A 94 -16.59 2.00 5.20
CA THR A 94 -17.87 1.51 4.65
C THR A 94 -18.93 1.36 5.74
N THR A 95 -18.54 0.92 6.93
CA THR A 95 -19.42 0.81 8.10
C THR A 95 -19.82 2.18 8.69
N LEU A 96 -18.92 3.16 8.63
CA LEU A 96 -19.11 4.47 9.28
C LEU A 96 -19.82 5.49 8.39
N SER A 97 -19.69 5.39 7.06
CA SER A 97 -20.24 6.38 6.11
C SER A 97 -21.70 6.16 5.75
N SER A 98 -22.27 4.98 6.07
CA SER A 98 -23.68 4.65 5.78
C SER A 98 -24.10 4.94 4.32
N GLY A 99 -23.15 4.93 3.37
CA GLY A 99 -23.39 5.16 1.94
C GLY A 99 -23.24 6.61 1.45
N ASP A 100 -22.89 7.56 2.32
CA ASP A 100 -22.59 8.95 1.93
C ASP A 100 -21.15 9.03 1.38
N GLU A 101 -20.99 9.34 0.09
CA GLU A 101 -19.68 9.44 -0.60
C GLU A 101 -18.83 10.60 -0.07
N ALA A 102 -19.41 11.74 0.22
CA ALA A 102 -18.66 12.90 0.74
C ALA A 102 -18.14 12.64 2.15
N LEU A 103 -18.97 12.02 2.99
CA LEU A 103 -18.58 11.56 4.32
C LEU A 103 -17.52 10.46 4.22
N TYR A 104 -17.61 9.56 3.25
CA TYR A 104 -16.64 8.49 3.01
C TYR A 104 -15.22 9.05 2.80
N VAL A 105 -15.07 9.98 1.87
CA VAL A 105 -13.78 10.63 1.57
C VAL A 105 -13.24 11.37 2.79
N SER A 106 -14.11 12.14 3.45
CA SER A 106 -13.72 12.92 4.62
C SER A 106 -13.26 12.03 5.78
N LEU A 107 -13.93 10.89 6.03
CA LEU A 107 -13.53 9.89 7.01
C LEU A 107 -12.19 9.22 6.65
N ALA A 108 -11.92 8.97 5.35
CA ALA A 108 -10.65 8.41 4.90
C ALA A 108 -9.48 9.36 5.21
N ILE A 109 -9.66 10.65 4.95
CA ILE A 109 -8.67 11.69 5.24
C ILE A 109 -8.46 11.84 6.75
N MET A 110 -9.54 11.83 7.53
CA MET A 110 -9.48 11.90 8.99
C MET A 110 -8.80 10.66 9.59
N LEU A 111 -9.03 9.48 9.00
CA LEU A 111 -8.38 8.24 9.40
C LEU A 111 -6.87 8.32 9.21
N ALA A 112 -6.39 8.92 8.11
CA ALA A 112 -4.96 9.16 7.90
C ALA A 112 -4.37 10.07 8.99
N LEU A 113 -5.07 11.15 9.35
CA LEU A 113 -4.65 12.04 10.44
C LEU A 113 -4.56 11.30 11.77
N SER A 114 -5.61 10.57 12.13
CA SER A 114 -5.70 9.84 13.40
C SER A 114 -4.63 8.76 13.51
N VAL A 115 -4.41 8.00 12.42
CA VAL A 115 -3.34 7.00 12.33
C VAL A 115 -1.98 7.66 12.53
N GLY A 116 -1.73 8.79 11.86
CA GLY A 116 -0.47 9.52 11.97
C GLY A 116 -0.23 10.04 13.38
N VAL A 117 -1.22 10.67 13.99
CA VAL A 117 -1.13 11.17 15.38
C VAL A 117 -0.88 10.02 16.36
N PHE A 118 -1.59 8.91 16.21
CA PHE A 118 -1.44 7.74 17.08
C PHE A 118 -0.04 7.11 16.93
N GLN A 119 0.48 6.98 15.71
CA GLN A 119 1.83 6.47 15.46
C GLN A 119 2.91 7.38 16.06
N ILE A 120 2.76 8.71 15.98
CA ILE A 120 3.67 9.66 16.64
C ILE A 120 3.59 9.51 18.15
N ALA A 121 2.39 9.41 18.73
CA ALA A 121 2.22 9.20 20.17
C ALA A 121 2.92 7.90 20.63
N LEU A 122 2.77 6.80 19.89
CA LEU A 122 3.48 5.54 20.16
C LEU A 122 5.00 5.70 20.05
N SER A 123 5.49 6.47 19.08
CA SER A 123 6.91 6.75 18.95
C SER A 123 7.46 7.53 20.15
N MET A 124 6.70 8.51 20.65
CA MET A 124 7.09 9.31 21.82
C MET A 124 7.25 8.47 23.09
N VAL A 125 6.38 7.46 23.29
CA VAL A 125 6.51 6.50 24.39
C VAL A 125 7.46 5.34 24.10
N LYS A 126 8.20 5.40 22.99
CA LYS A 126 9.18 4.40 22.54
C LYS A 126 8.58 3.00 22.32
N ALA A 127 7.31 2.93 21.94
CA ALA A 127 6.57 1.69 21.72
C ALA A 127 7.09 0.87 20.52
N GLY A 128 7.84 1.47 19.59
CA GLY A 128 8.40 0.76 18.43
C GLY A 128 9.23 -0.47 18.81
N LYS A 129 10.01 -0.42 19.89
CA LYS A 129 10.75 -1.58 20.39
C LYS A 129 9.85 -2.67 20.95
N LEU A 130 8.75 -2.30 21.62
CA LEU A 130 7.77 -3.27 22.14
C LEU A 130 7.07 -4.00 20.99
N ILE A 131 6.75 -3.28 19.93
CA ILE A 131 6.14 -3.83 18.73
C ILE A 131 7.07 -4.86 18.08
N ASP A 132 8.38 -4.58 17.97
CA ASP A 132 9.39 -5.54 17.48
C ASP A 132 9.41 -6.88 18.27
N ILE A 133 9.14 -6.83 19.58
CA ILE A 133 9.14 -8.04 20.43
C ILE A 133 7.87 -8.87 20.20
N VAL A 134 6.72 -8.21 20.05
CA VAL A 134 5.42 -8.86 19.89
C VAL A 134 5.24 -9.44 18.48
N LEU A 135 5.77 -8.75 17.47
CA LEU A 135 5.55 -9.07 16.07
C LEU A 135 6.69 -9.90 15.50
N LYS A 136 6.66 -11.18 15.82
CA LYS A 136 7.62 -12.14 15.30
C LYS A 136 7.35 -12.49 13.84
N GLU A 137 8.40 -12.84 13.10
CA GLU A 137 8.37 -13.14 11.66
C GLU A 137 7.27 -14.14 11.26
N HIS A 138 7.01 -15.16 12.11
CA HIS A 138 6.01 -16.19 11.82
C HIS A 138 4.56 -15.70 11.93
N VAL A 139 4.27 -14.72 12.80
CA VAL A 139 2.96 -14.04 12.87
C VAL A 139 2.74 -13.23 11.62
N ILE A 140 3.74 -12.41 11.24
CA ILE A 140 3.70 -11.59 10.02
C ILE A 140 3.52 -12.47 8.78
N LEU A 141 4.19 -13.63 8.71
CA LEU A 141 4.11 -14.56 7.59
C LEU A 141 2.69 -15.10 7.39
N GLY A 142 2.02 -15.54 8.47
CA GLY A 142 0.63 -15.99 8.42
C GLY A 142 -0.32 -14.88 8.00
N PHE A 143 -0.22 -13.72 8.67
CA PHE A 143 -1.04 -12.55 8.41
C PHE A 143 -0.91 -12.06 6.96
N THR A 144 0.30 -11.80 6.47
CA THR A 144 0.51 -11.28 5.10
C THR A 144 0.07 -12.26 4.03
N SER A 145 0.21 -13.58 4.25
CA SER A 145 -0.25 -14.59 3.29
C SER A 145 -1.77 -14.66 3.19
N ALA A 146 -2.49 -14.58 4.32
CA ALA A 146 -3.96 -14.52 4.34
C ALA A 146 -4.49 -13.25 3.70
N ALA A 147 -3.93 -12.13 4.08
CA ALA A 147 -4.30 -10.84 3.56
C ALA A 147 -4.08 -10.71 2.04
N ALA A 148 -2.97 -11.26 1.53
CA ALA A 148 -2.72 -11.30 0.10
C ALA A 148 -3.78 -12.10 -0.67
N LEU A 149 -4.30 -13.19 -0.09
CA LEU A 149 -5.44 -13.95 -0.66
C LEU A 149 -6.71 -13.11 -0.69
N ILE A 150 -7.07 -12.45 0.41
CA ILE A 150 -8.25 -11.57 0.49
C ILE A 150 -8.15 -10.46 -0.55
N ILE A 151 -7.00 -9.79 -0.65
CA ILE A 151 -6.78 -8.72 -1.62
C ILE A 151 -6.87 -9.24 -3.05
N ALA A 152 -6.23 -10.36 -3.36
CA ALA A 152 -6.30 -10.95 -4.70
C ALA A 152 -7.74 -11.31 -5.08
N SER A 153 -8.49 -11.91 -4.15
CA SER A 153 -9.90 -12.25 -4.36
C SER A 153 -10.77 -11.01 -4.62
N SER A 154 -10.57 -9.93 -3.88
CA SER A 154 -11.33 -8.68 -4.06
C SER A 154 -11.14 -8.03 -5.43
N GLN A 155 -10.03 -8.32 -6.13
CA GLN A 155 -9.78 -7.78 -7.47
C GLN A 155 -10.43 -8.58 -8.60
N LEU A 156 -10.96 -9.78 -8.32
CA LEU A 156 -11.56 -10.62 -9.35
C LEU A 156 -12.76 -9.93 -10.03
N SER A 157 -13.53 -9.15 -9.29
CA SER A 157 -14.62 -8.35 -9.86
C SER A 157 -14.16 -7.42 -10.96
N LYS A 158 -13.04 -6.71 -10.75
CA LYS A 158 -12.47 -5.80 -11.76
C LYS A 158 -11.90 -6.56 -12.95
N VAL A 159 -11.25 -7.70 -12.71
CA VAL A 159 -10.67 -8.58 -13.73
C VAL A 159 -11.75 -9.09 -14.69
N PHE A 160 -12.90 -9.47 -14.16
CA PHE A 160 -14.05 -9.94 -14.94
C PHE A 160 -15.00 -8.82 -15.41
N GLY A 161 -14.72 -7.57 -15.03
CA GLY A 161 -15.55 -6.42 -15.39
C GLY A 161 -16.95 -6.44 -14.77
N LEU A 162 -17.09 -7.06 -13.60
CA LEU A 162 -18.34 -7.14 -12.86
C LEU A 162 -18.64 -5.82 -12.15
N ASN A 163 -19.89 -5.41 -12.12
CA ASN A 163 -20.34 -4.27 -11.33
C ASN A 163 -20.32 -4.65 -9.83
N LYS A 164 -19.91 -3.73 -8.97
CA LYS A 164 -19.83 -3.78 -7.51
C LYS A 164 -20.12 -5.16 -6.89
N VAL A 165 -19.05 -5.89 -6.58
CA VAL A 165 -19.12 -7.19 -5.92
C VAL A 165 -18.70 -6.99 -4.46
N SER A 166 -19.53 -7.43 -3.52
CA SER A 166 -19.19 -7.45 -2.10
C SER A 166 -18.24 -8.62 -1.79
N LEU A 167 -17.53 -8.55 -0.67
CA LEU A 167 -16.67 -9.66 -0.21
C LEU A 167 -17.48 -10.95 0.01
N ASN A 168 -18.75 -10.83 0.43
CA ASN A 168 -19.66 -11.98 0.61
C ASN A 168 -20.01 -12.64 -0.72
N ASP A 169 -20.15 -11.88 -1.80
CA ASP A 169 -20.43 -12.41 -3.13
C ASP A 169 -19.26 -13.21 -3.69
N LEU A 170 -18.02 -12.91 -3.27
CA LEU A 170 -16.82 -13.67 -3.68
C LEU A 170 -16.79 -15.09 -3.12
N PHE A 171 -17.46 -15.34 -2.00
CA PHE A 171 -17.59 -16.70 -1.43
C PHE A 171 -18.74 -17.48 -2.08
N ASN A 172 -19.67 -16.78 -2.75
CA ASN A 172 -20.74 -17.37 -3.55
C ASN A 172 -20.48 -17.14 -5.05
N LEU A 173 -19.33 -17.61 -5.54
CA LEU A 173 -18.88 -17.38 -6.91
C LEU A 173 -19.91 -17.86 -7.97
N SER A 174 -20.69 -18.91 -7.66
CA SER A 174 -21.74 -19.42 -8.54
C SER A 174 -22.89 -18.41 -8.72
N SER A 175 -23.39 -17.84 -7.62
CA SER A 175 -24.47 -16.85 -7.68
C SER A 175 -24.01 -15.53 -8.35
N LEU A 176 -22.75 -15.22 -8.22
CA LEU A 176 -22.14 -14.03 -8.81
C LEU A 176 -21.99 -14.15 -10.33
N LEU A 177 -21.62 -15.32 -10.82
CA LEU A 177 -21.51 -15.61 -12.26
C LEU A 177 -22.87 -15.72 -12.94
N GLU A 178 -23.93 -16.10 -12.18
CA GLU A 178 -25.29 -16.17 -12.69
C GLU A 178 -25.98 -14.79 -12.74
N SER A 179 -25.64 -13.89 -11.81
CA SER A 179 -26.34 -12.60 -11.66
C SER A 179 -25.76 -11.46 -12.50
N THR A 180 -24.49 -11.55 -12.93
CA THR A 180 -23.82 -10.48 -13.68
C THR A 180 -23.05 -11.02 -14.87
N PRO A 181 -23.32 -10.50 -16.10
CA PRO A 181 -22.60 -10.95 -17.28
C PRO A 181 -21.13 -10.54 -17.21
N ILE A 182 -20.25 -11.49 -17.47
CA ILE A 182 -18.80 -11.25 -17.56
C ILE A 182 -18.54 -10.34 -18.76
N ASN A 183 -17.78 -9.26 -18.54
CA ASN A 183 -17.36 -8.38 -19.61
C ASN A 183 -16.14 -8.97 -20.33
N SER A 184 -16.36 -9.51 -21.54
CA SER A 184 -15.29 -10.12 -22.34
C SER A 184 -14.13 -9.17 -22.67
N TYR A 185 -14.41 -7.87 -22.84
CA TYR A 185 -13.37 -6.87 -23.05
C TYR A 185 -12.49 -6.67 -21.80
N ALA A 186 -13.09 -6.69 -20.61
CA ALA A 186 -12.35 -6.58 -19.34
C ALA A 186 -11.42 -7.80 -19.14
N VAL A 187 -11.93 -9.01 -19.42
CA VAL A 187 -11.12 -10.24 -19.38
C VAL A 187 -9.97 -10.17 -20.38
N PHE A 188 -10.25 -9.73 -21.61
CA PHE A 188 -9.22 -9.59 -22.65
C PHE A 188 -8.09 -8.63 -22.20
N MET A 189 -8.43 -7.45 -21.67
CA MET A 189 -7.45 -6.49 -21.15
C MET A 189 -6.68 -7.04 -19.94
N SER A 190 -7.36 -7.80 -19.08
CA SER A 190 -6.73 -8.49 -17.94
C SER A 190 -5.70 -9.51 -18.40
N VAL A 191 -6.02 -10.32 -19.40
CA VAL A 191 -5.10 -11.32 -19.94
C VAL A 191 -3.88 -10.66 -20.57
N ILE A 192 -4.07 -9.59 -21.36
CA ILE A 192 -2.97 -8.84 -21.95
C ILE A 192 -2.06 -8.25 -20.87
N ALA A 193 -2.64 -7.59 -19.87
CA ALA A 193 -1.88 -7.02 -18.76
C ALA A 193 -1.07 -8.11 -18.03
N LEU A 194 -1.69 -9.27 -17.75
CA LEU A 194 -1.03 -10.40 -17.10
C LEU A 194 0.13 -10.95 -17.94
N ILE A 195 -0.06 -11.12 -19.24
CA ILE A 195 0.98 -11.60 -20.16
C ILE A 195 2.15 -10.64 -20.16
N ILE A 196 1.92 -9.33 -20.26
CA ILE A 196 2.98 -8.32 -20.24
C ILE A 196 3.75 -8.41 -18.94
N LEU A 197 3.05 -8.36 -17.79
CA LEU A 197 3.68 -8.43 -16.47
C LEU A 197 4.51 -9.72 -16.30
N TYR A 198 3.98 -10.86 -16.76
CA TYR A 198 4.67 -12.15 -16.69
C TYR A 198 5.93 -12.22 -17.57
N ILE A 199 5.84 -11.75 -18.82
CA ILE A 199 6.97 -11.74 -19.76
C ILE A 199 8.09 -10.85 -19.23
N PHE A 200 7.76 -9.63 -18.81
CA PHE A 200 8.75 -8.68 -18.32
C PHE A 200 9.40 -9.17 -17.02
N LYS A 201 8.64 -9.77 -16.11
CA LYS A 201 9.17 -10.26 -14.83
C LYS A 201 9.98 -11.55 -14.96
N ASN A 202 9.62 -12.48 -15.84
CA ASN A 202 10.24 -13.80 -15.88
C ASN A 202 11.22 -14.01 -17.05
N LYS A 203 10.94 -13.48 -18.23
CA LYS A 203 11.79 -13.69 -19.41
C LYS A 203 12.82 -12.56 -19.63
N LEU A 204 12.47 -11.34 -19.24
CA LEU A 204 13.33 -10.17 -19.44
C LEU A 204 14.10 -9.77 -18.17
N THR A 205 14.02 -10.55 -17.09
CA THR A 205 14.83 -10.37 -15.86
C THR A 205 16.32 -10.40 -16.07
N ARG A 206 16.81 -10.97 -17.17
CA ARG A 206 18.23 -10.87 -17.57
C ARG A 206 18.69 -9.41 -17.68
N TYR A 207 17.74 -8.50 -17.92
CA TYR A 207 17.95 -7.06 -17.91
C TYR A 207 17.07 -6.47 -16.80
N GLN A 208 17.62 -6.22 -15.63
CA GLN A 208 16.95 -5.66 -14.45
C GLN A 208 16.03 -4.46 -14.77
N PHE A 209 16.42 -3.66 -15.77
CA PHE A 209 15.65 -2.52 -16.26
C PHE A 209 14.24 -2.91 -16.74
N PHE A 210 14.11 -3.99 -17.52
CA PHE A 210 12.80 -4.40 -18.05
C PHE A 210 11.84 -4.92 -16.99
N GLY A 211 12.33 -5.59 -15.94
CA GLY A 211 11.49 -6.00 -14.81
C GLY A 211 10.84 -4.82 -14.10
N ASN A 212 11.54 -3.70 -14.01
CA ASN A 212 11.09 -2.50 -13.31
C ASN A 212 10.04 -1.70 -14.09
N ILE A 213 10.03 -1.77 -15.44
CA ILE A 213 9.03 -1.07 -16.27
C ILE A 213 7.82 -1.94 -16.63
N ALA A 214 7.74 -3.17 -16.12
CA ALA A 214 6.65 -4.11 -16.42
C ALA A 214 5.25 -3.50 -16.19
N VAL A 215 5.05 -2.85 -15.04
CA VAL A 215 3.77 -2.23 -14.66
C VAL A 215 3.43 -1.08 -15.60
N LEU A 216 4.39 -0.20 -15.87
CA LEU A 216 4.20 0.91 -16.81
C LEU A 216 3.88 0.41 -18.22
N SER A 217 4.59 -0.63 -18.68
CA SER A 217 4.34 -1.23 -20.01
C SER A 217 2.94 -1.81 -20.11
N ALA A 218 2.47 -2.51 -19.07
CA ALA A 218 1.09 -3.02 -19.03
C ALA A 218 0.06 -1.89 -19.11
N VAL A 219 0.28 -0.80 -18.37
CA VAL A 219 -0.58 0.38 -18.39
C VAL A 219 -0.61 1.05 -19.76
N VAL A 220 0.55 1.36 -20.33
CA VAL A 220 0.64 2.04 -21.64
C VAL A 220 -0.01 1.20 -22.73
N VAL A 221 0.31 -0.09 -22.81
CA VAL A 221 -0.25 -0.97 -23.84
C VAL A 221 -1.77 -1.10 -23.69
N THR A 222 -2.28 -1.28 -22.48
CA THR A 222 -3.73 -1.42 -22.28
C THR A 222 -4.49 -0.12 -22.51
N ILE A 223 -3.90 1.06 -22.24
CA ILE A 223 -4.47 2.36 -22.63
C ILE A 223 -4.58 2.48 -24.15
N ILE A 224 -3.49 2.17 -24.87
CA ILE A 224 -3.48 2.24 -26.34
C ILE A 224 -4.52 1.29 -26.92
N LEU A 225 -4.60 0.05 -26.42
CA LEU A 225 -5.59 -0.92 -26.86
C LEU A 225 -7.03 -0.50 -26.50
N SER A 226 -7.23 0.05 -25.31
CA SER A 226 -8.54 0.56 -24.87
C SER A 226 -9.07 1.61 -25.85
N LYS A 227 -8.22 2.55 -26.22
CA LYS A 227 -8.55 3.61 -27.18
C LYS A 227 -8.76 3.06 -28.60
N SER A 228 -7.88 2.15 -29.06
CA SER A 228 -7.90 1.64 -30.43
C SER A 228 -9.08 0.70 -30.70
N LEU A 229 -9.48 -0.09 -29.70
CA LEU A 229 -10.54 -1.09 -29.80
C LEU A 229 -11.91 -0.58 -29.33
N SER A 230 -12.05 0.72 -29.05
CA SER A 230 -13.28 1.31 -28.49
C SER A 230 -13.78 0.48 -27.29
N TYR A 231 -12.92 0.30 -26.32
CA TYR A 231 -13.15 -0.55 -25.16
C TYR A 231 -14.48 -0.23 -24.45
N ASN A 232 -15.34 -1.23 -24.37
CA ASN A 232 -16.66 -1.11 -23.72
C ASN A 232 -16.68 -1.78 -22.34
N GLY A 233 -15.78 -1.35 -21.46
CA GLY A 233 -15.69 -1.82 -20.08
C GLY A 233 -15.37 -0.66 -19.13
N PRO A 234 -15.29 -0.94 -17.81
CA PRO A 234 -14.98 0.09 -16.84
C PRO A 234 -13.55 0.66 -17.03
N ILE A 235 -13.46 1.96 -17.24
CA ILE A 235 -12.19 2.72 -17.29
C ILE A 235 -12.01 3.58 -16.05
N VAL A 236 -10.82 4.12 -15.86
CA VAL A 236 -10.51 5.07 -14.80
C VAL A 236 -11.35 6.34 -14.95
N GLY A 237 -11.45 6.86 -16.16
CA GLY A 237 -12.21 8.07 -16.46
C GLY A 237 -11.44 9.35 -16.14
N ALA A 238 -12.17 10.47 -16.02
CA ALA A 238 -11.59 11.77 -15.74
C ALA A 238 -10.97 11.80 -14.33
N ILE A 239 -9.69 12.13 -14.26
CA ILE A 239 -8.99 12.40 -13.02
C ILE A 239 -8.86 13.91 -12.93
N PRO A 240 -9.30 14.54 -11.82
CA PRO A 240 -9.12 15.99 -11.63
C PRO A 240 -7.66 16.38 -11.79
N ASP A 241 -7.41 17.39 -12.61
CA ASP A 241 -6.08 17.97 -12.78
C ASP A 241 -5.72 18.86 -11.59
N GLY A 242 -4.45 18.85 -11.21
CA GLY A 242 -3.92 19.74 -10.19
C GLY A 242 -3.51 19.04 -8.89
N LEU A 243 -2.95 19.85 -8.02
CA LEU A 243 -2.54 19.39 -6.69
C LEU A 243 -3.75 19.29 -5.75
N PRO A 244 -3.67 18.44 -4.71
CA PRO A 244 -4.73 18.35 -3.72
C PRO A 244 -4.96 19.70 -3.01
N ASN A 245 -6.20 19.92 -2.57
CA ASN A 245 -6.49 21.01 -1.66
C ASN A 245 -5.90 20.69 -0.28
N PHE A 246 -4.84 21.40 0.09
CA PHE A 246 -4.19 21.20 1.38
C PHE A 246 -5.07 21.76 2.50
N SER A 247 -5.78 20.89 3.18
CA SER A 247 -6.66 21.24 4.29
C SER A 247 -6.68 20.14 5.35
N LEU A 248 -6.96 20.53 6.58
CA LEU A 248 -7.26 19.56 7.62
C LEU A 248 -8.72 19.13 7.49
N PRO A 249 -9.03 17.84 7.66
CA PRO A 249 -10.41 17.36 7.62
C PRO A 249 -11.21 17.93 8.78
N GLN A 250 -12.38 18.47 8.47
CA GLN A 250 -13.36 18.92 9.47
C GLN A 250 -14.55 17.97 9.40
N ILE A 251 -14.75 17.17 10.45
CA ILE A 251 -15.85 16.22 10.52
C ILE A 251 -16.40 16.23 11.93
N ASP A 252 -17.71 16.39 12.05
CA ASP A 252 -18.44 16.06 13.26
C ASP A 252 -18.76 14.56 13.26
N ILE A 253 -17.96 13.78 13.98
CA ILE A 253 -18.23 12.36 14.21
C ILE A 253 -19.18 12.25 15.40
N SER A 254 -20.32 11.58 15.23
CA SER A 254 -21.22 11.30 16.35
C SER A 254 -20.51 10.47 17.43
N SER A 255 -20.90 10.66 18.69
CA SER A 255 -20.29 9.96 19.82
C SER A 255 -20.35 8.43 19.70
N GLU A 256 -21.35 7.90 19.00
CA GLU A 256 -21.54 6.46 18.77
C GLU A 256 -20.48 5.91 17.78
N LEU A 257 -20.12 6.67 16.76
CA LEU A 257 -19.17 6.27 15.73
C LEU A 257 -17.71 6.49 16.15
N ILE A 258 -17.46 7.38 17.14
CA ILE A 258 -16.09 7.71 17.56
C ILE A 258 -15.34 6.51 18.12
N PHE A 259 -16.00 5.63 18.86
CA PHE A 259 -15.41 4.44 19.43
C PHE A 259 -14.94 3.46 18.33
N MET A 260 -15.79 3.21 17.34
CA MET A 260 -15.46 2.37 16.19
C MET A 260 -14.32 2.97 15.38
N PHE A 261 -14.35 4.29 15.17
CA PHE A 261 -13.30 5.01 14.47
C PHE A 261 -11.93 4.87 15.17
N ILE A 262 -11.90 4.99 16.51
CA ILE A 262 -10.68 4.80 17.29
C ILE A 262 -10.15 3.38 17.17
N ILE A 263 -11.00 2.36 17.21
CA ILE A 263 -10.58 0.96 17.04
C ILE A 263 -9.91 0.77 15.69
N HIS A 264 -10.51 1.25 14.59
CA HIS A 264 -9.94 1.14 13.26
C HIS A 264 -8.62 1.93 13.13
N THR A 265 -8.54 3.11 13.76
CA THR A 265 -7.29 3.89 13.83
C THR A 265 -6.16 3.07 14.46
N ILE A 266 -6.43 2.40 15.58
CA ILE A 266 -5.47 1.55 16.28
C ILE A 266 -5.05 0.37 15.40
N ILE A 267 -6.00 -0.35 14.81
CA ILE A 267 -5.75 -1.51 13.96
C ILE A 267 -4.87 -1.11 12.76
N ILE A 268 -5.25 -0.06 12.02
CA ILE A 268 -4.51 0.39 10.84
C ILE A 268 -3.12 0.89 11.22
N SER A 269 -2.98 1.58 12.36
CA SER A 269 -1.69 2.05 12.85
C SER A 269 -0.73 0.92 13.13
N PHE A 270 -1.19 -0.14 13.81
CA PHE A 270 -0.37 -1.30 14.11
C PHE A 270 -0.05 -2.10 12.84
N VAL A 271 -1.06 -2.43 12.05
CA VAL A 271 -0.88 -3.23 10.82
C VAL A 271 0.04 -2.52 9.83
N GLY A 272 -0.19 -1.24 9.57
CA GLY A 272 0.65 -0.46 8.67
C GLY A 272 2.10 -0.37 9.17
N PHE A 273 2.29 -0.07 10.47
CA PHE A 273 3.64 -0.01 11.02
C PHE A 273 4.34 -1.38 11.01
N MET A 274 3.61 -2.46 11.31
CA MET A 274 4.15 -3.82 11.26
C MET A 274 4.68 -4.17 9.87
N GLU A 275 3.92 -3.86 8.83
CA GLU A 275 4.34 -4.06 7.45
C GLU A 275 5.61 -3.24 7.14
N ALA A 276 5.60 -1.96 7.46
CA ALA A 276 6.72 -1.06 7.22
C ALA A 276 8.01 -1.51 7.92
N ILE A 277 7.95 -1.83 9.22
CA ILE A 277 9.14 -2.22 9.99
C ILE A 277 9.66 -3.60 9.60
N ALA A 278 8.78 -4.54 9.27
CA ALA A 278 9.19 -5.87 8.78
C ALA A 278 9.95 -5.76 7.47
N ILE A 279 9.50 -4.90 6.55
CA ILE A 279 10.18 -4.62 5.28
C ILE A 279 11.54 -3.94 5.54
N ALA A 280 11.56 -2.89 6.36
CA ALA A 280 12.78 -2.16 6.68
C ALA A 280 13.85 -3.09 7.28
N ARG A 281 13.47 -3.95 8.24
CA ARG A 281 14.36 -4.94 8.87
C ARG A 281 14.83 -6.02 7.89
N GLN A 282 13.95 -6.51 7.03
CA GLN A 282 14.32 -7.54 6.04
C GLN A 282 15.35 -6.99 5.03
N LEU A 283 15.24 -5.72 4.65
CA LEU A 283 16.17 -5.09 3.71
C LEU A 283 17.50 -4.69 4.38
N GLU A 284 17.47 -4.39 5.69
CA GLU A 284 18.67 -4.14 6.48
C GLU A 284 19.56 -5.40 6.60
N GLN A 285 18.95 -6.59 6.75
CA GLN A 285 19.67 -7.86 6.91
C GLN A 285 20.37 -8.34 5.63
N LYS A 286 20.02 -7.80 4.49
CA LYS A 286 20.77 -8.03 3.25
C LYS A 286 22.08 -7.26 3.36
N GLU A 287 23.20 -7.99 3.50
CA GLU A 287 24.53 -7.44 3.80
C GLU A 287 24.85 -6.15 3.04
N PRO A 288 25.35 -5.13 3.74
CA PRO A 288 25.88 -3.94 3.13
C PRO A 288 27.25 -4.25 2.54
N GLY A 289 27.34 -4.73 1.37
CA GLY A 289 28.69 -4.98 0.94
C GLY A 289 28.87 -5.04 -0.56
N LYS A 290 27.97 -5.64 -1.25
CA LYS A 290 28.15 -5.78 -2.69
C LYS A 290 26.79 -5.85 -3.35
N ASN A 291 26.46 -4.84 -4.16
CA ASN A 291 25.41 -5.02 -5.13
C ASN A 291 25.84 -6.14 -6.10
N SER A 292 24.92 -6.65 -6.92
CA SER A 292 25.17 -7.64 -7.98
C SER A 292 26.31 -7.23 -8.96
N LYS A 293 26.89 -6.03 -8.82
CA LYS A 293 28.01 -5.48 -9.60
C LYS A 293 29.31 -5.30 -8.79
N GLY A 294 29.39 -5.82 -7.56
CA GLY A 294 30.62 -5.78 -6.75
C GLY A 294 31.04 -4.41 -6.21
N VAL A 295 30.19 -3.39 -6.33
CA VAL A 295 30.46 -2.05 -5.79
C VAL A 295 30.21 -2.06 -4.29
N GLU A 296 31.22 -1.69 -3.47
CA GLU A 296 31.04 -1.49 -2.04
C GLU A 296 30.00 -0.41 -1.79
N LEU A 297 28.88 -0.82 -1.22
CA LEU A 297 27.86 0.12 -0.75
C LEU A 297 28.36 0.73 0.54
N TYR A 298 28.42 2.05 0.59
CA TYR A 298 28.76 2.77 1.82
C TYR A 298 27.84 2.28 2.95
N LYS A 299 28.45 1.87 4.05
CA LYS A 299 27.73 1.44 5.25
C LYS A 299 26.89 2.63 5.75
N TYR A 300 25.57 2.58 5.58
CA TYR A 300 24.70 3.58 6.18
C TYR A 300 24.94 3.55 7.69
N PRO A 301 25.23 4.69 8.33
CA PRO A 301 25.84 4.69 9.66
C PRO A 301 24.91 4.18 10.77
N THR A 302 23.62 4.02 10.50
CA THR A 302 22.66 3.68 11.55
C THR A 302 21.80 2.48 11.16
N PRO A 303 21.68 1.46 12.04
CA PRO A 303 20.70 0.40 11.88
C PRO A 303 19.28 0.98 11.94
N VAL A 304 18.32 0.25 11.33
CA VAL A 304 16.91 0.63 11.36
C VAL A 304 16.44 0.79 12.82
N ASN A 305 15.95 1.97 13.13
CA ASN A 305 15.42 2.31 14.43
C ASN A 305 13.87 2.31 14.38
N SER A 306 13.26 1.35 15.07
CA SER A 306 11.80 1.16 15.04
C SER A 306 11.00 2.38 15.53
N ASN A 307 11.53 3.14 16.52
CA ASN A 307 10.84 4.35 16.97
C ASN A 307 10.97 5.49 15.99
N GLN A 308 12.13 5.62 15.33
CA GLN A 308 12.35 6.61 14.28
C GLN A 308 11.48 6.29 13.05
N GLU A 309 11.38 5.00 12.70
CA GLU A 309 10.53 4.56 11.60
C GLU A 309 9.05 4.82 11.90
N LEU A 310 8.61 4.51 13.12
CA LEU A 310 7.24 4.78 13.59
C LEU A 310 6.92 6.29 13.53
N PHE A 311 7.87 7.14 13.90
CA PHE A 311 7.76 8.58 13.80
C PHE A 311 7.62 9.04 12.33
N GLY A 312 8.50 8.52 11.45
CA GLY A 312 8.46 8.84 10.01
C GLY A 312 7.16 8.41 9.34
N GLN A 313 6.67 7.19 9.66
CA GLN A 313 5.37 6.70 9.17
C GLN A 313 4.21 7.57 9.69
N GLY A 314 4.26 7.97 10.97
CA GLY A 314 3.27 8.87 11.56
C GLY A 314 3.21 10.23 10.87
N LEU A 315 4.36 10.85 10.61
CA LEU A 315 4.42 12.11 9.86
C LEU A 315 3.97 11.94 8.40
N GLY A 316 4.31 10.80 7.77
CA GLY A 316 3.82 10.45 6.44
C GLY A 316 2.30 10.35 6.39
N ASN A 317 1.66 9.76 7.41
CA ASN A 317 0.20 9.67 7.50
C ASN A 317 -0.46 11.04 7.75
N ILE A 318 0.13 11.90 8.59
CA ILE A 318 -0.35 13.29 8.73
C ILE A 318 -0.22 14.03 7.40
N ALA A 319 0.91 13.90 6.71
CA ALA A 319 1.11 14.51 5.40
C ALA A 319 0.10 13.97 4.36
N SER A 320 -0.29 12.69 4.45
CA SER A 320 -1.33 12.10 3.63
C SER A 320 -2.68 12.78 3.86
N SER A 321 -3.07 12.95 5.12
CA SER A 321 -4.29 13.68 5.48
C SER A 321 -4.28 15.12 4.95
N ILE A 322 -3.20 15.87 5.18
CA ILE A 322 -3.07 17.24 4.70
C ILE A 322 -3.14 17.31 3.15
N SER A 323 -2.64 16.28 2.48
CA SER A 323 -2.75 16.13 1.02
C SER A 323 -4.11 15.59 0.57
N GLY A 324 -5.13 15.57 1.42
CA GLY A 324 -6.46 15.09 1.09
C GLY A 324 -6.51 13.60 0.76
N ALA A 325 -5.62 12.77 1.36
CA ALA A 325 -5.53 11.36 1.04
C ALA A 325 -5.71 10.46 2.28
N TYR A 326 -5.84 9.17 2.03
CA TYR A 326 -6.07 8.13 3.02
C TYR A 326 -4.75 7.57 3.62
N PRO A 327 -4.81 6.68 4.64
CA PRO A 327 -3.62 6.16 5.31
C PRO A 327 -2.64 5.46 4.36
N VAL A 328 -1.34 5.62 4.64
CA VAL A 328 -0.22 5.05 3.88
C VAL A 328 0.68 4.20 4.77
N SER A 329 1.49 3.34 4.13
CA SER A 329 2.50 2.51 4.80
C SER A 329 3.65 2.15 3.86
N GLY A 330 4.64 1.41 4.38
CA GLY A 330 5.75 0.88 3.61
C GLY A 330 5.32 -0.21 2.63
N SER A 331 5.86 -0.21 1.42
CA SER A 331 5.57 -1.18 0.39
C SER A 331 6.73 -2.14 0.15
N PHE A 332 6.48 -3.45 0.26
CA PHE A 332 7.50 -4.47 0.00
C PHE A 332 8.04 -4.42 -1.43
N SER A 333 7.15 -4.37 -2.43
CA SER A 333 7.54 -4.41 -3.85
C SER A 333 8.36 -3.19 -4.25
N ARG A 334 7.95 -2.00 -3.84
CA ARG A 334 8.66 -0.75 -4.16
C ARG A 334 9.98 -0.64 -3.40
N SER A 335 10.02 -1.05 -2.15
CA SER A 335 11.25 -1.06 -1.35
C SER A 335 12.29 -2.04 -1.87
N ALA A 336 11.85 -3.21 -2.36
CA ALA A 336 12.73 -4.17 -3.02
C ALA A 336 13.30 -3.62 -4.34
N VAL A 337 12.52 -2.84 -5.09
CA VAL A 337 13.01 -2.13 -6.28
C VAL A 337 14.03 -1.06 -5.89
N ASN A 338 13.74 -0.27 -4.86
CA ASN A 338 14.65 0.76 -4.34
C ASN A 338 16.01 0.16 -3.95
N GLU A 339 16.00 -0.99 -3.28
CA GLU A 339 17.20 -1.75 -2.93
C GLU A 339 17.91 -2.29 -4.18
N SER A 340 17.17 -2.91 -5.11
CA SER A 340 17.75 -3.56 -6.31
C SER A 340 18.39 -2.57 -7.28
N VAL A 341 17.85 -1.36 -7.39
CA VAL A 341 18.43 -0.25 -8.18
C VAL A 341 19.64 0.35 -7.46
N GLY A 342 19.74 0.15 -6.14
CA GLY A 342 20.84 0.63 -5.33
C GLY A 342 20.67 2.07 -4.87
N SER A 343 19.45 2.45 -4.50
CA SER A 343 19.17 3.74 -3.87
C SER A 343 20.10 3.95 -2.68
N TYR A 344 20.60 5.16 -2.56
CA TYR A 344 21.53 5.53 -1.52
C TYR A 344 20.89 6.28 -0.36
N SER A 345 19.86 7.09 -0.65
CA SER A 345 19.24 7.98 0.34
C SER A 345 17.76 8.24 0.06
N PRO A 346 17.07 8.93 0.99
CA PRO A 346 15.71 9.43 0.80
C PRO A 346 15.48 10.34 -0.43
N ILE A 347 16.53 10.79 -1.11
CA ILE A 347 16.41 11.58 -2.36
C ILE A 347 15.64 10.79 -3.42
N SER A 348 15.70 9.46 -3.42
CA SER A 348 14.86 8.64 -4.30
C SER A 348 13.37 8.88 -4.08
N SER A 349 12.93 9.02 -2.83
CA SER A 349 11.54 9.31 -2.48
C SER A 349 11.12 10.74 -2.85
N ILE A 350 12.05 11.70 -2.77
CA ILE A 350 11.82 13.07 -3.26
C ILE A 350 11.65 13.06 -4.78
N THR A 351 12.50 12.33 -5.49
CA THR A 351 12.38 12.18 -6.94
C THR A 351 11.04 11.56 -7.32
N THR A 352 10.62 10.53 -6.59
CA THR A 352 9.28 9.93 -6.77
C THR A 352 8.18 10.97 -6.58
N MET A 353 8.22 11.73 -5.48
CA MET A 353 7.27 12.80 -5.19
C MET A 353 7.19 13.82 -6.33
N LEU A 354 8.33 14.29 -6.85
CA LEU A 354 8.38 15.28 -7.94
C LEU A 354 7.77 14.75 -9.24
N ILE A 355 7.99 13.47 -9.57
CA ILE A 355 7.40 12.85 -10.76
C ILE A 355 5.89 12.65 -10.58
N VAL A 356 5.43 12.25 -9.40
CA VAL A 356 4.00 12.16 -9.10
C VAL A 356 3.35 13.55 -9.16
N MET A 357 4.02 14.58 -8.64
CA MET A 357 3.57 15.97 -8.77
C MET A 357 3.41 16.38 -10.25
N PHE A 358 4.41 16.08 -11.07
CA PHE A 358 4.33 16.34 -12.50
C PHE A 358 3.16 15.58 -13.16
N THR A 359 2.92 14.34 -12.74
CA THR A 359 1.78 13.54 -13.24
C THR A 359 0.46 14.19 -12.86
N LEU A 360 0.30 14.63 -11.62
CA LEU A 360 -0.91 15.32 -11.14
C LEU A 360 -1.19 16.62 -11.90
N LEU A 361 -0.15 17.35 -12.28
CA LEU A 361 -0.28 18.64 -12.95
C LEU A 361 -0.53 18.51 -14.46
N TYR A 362 0.02 17.49 -15.11
CA TYR A 362 0.09 17.46 -16.58
C TYR A 362 -0.25 16.12 -17.23
N ALA A 363 -0.15 15.00 -16.53
CA ALA A 363 -0.23 13.67 -17.15
C ALA A 363 -1.49 12.87 -16.77
N THR A 364 -2.37 13.42 -15.92
CA THR A 364 -3.65 12.77 -15.56
C THR A 364 -4.55 12.46 -16.75
N PRO A 365 -4.64 13.32 -17.81
CA PRO A 365 -5.46 13.00 -18.97
C PRO A 365 -4.97 11.76 -19.75
N LEU A 366 -3.69 11.43 -19.67
CA LEU A 366 -3.13 10.23 -20.32
C LEU A 366 -3.65 8.92 -19.69
N LEU A 367 -4.16 8.99 -18.46
CA LEU A 367 -4.67 7.83 -17.71
C LEU A 367 -6.18 7.62 -17.87
N PHE A 368 -6.87 8.50 -18.60
CA PHE A 368 -8.32 8.47 -18.78
C PHE A 368 -8.83 7.11 -19.28
N ASP A 369 -8.24 6.58 -20.35
CA ASP A 369 -8.66 5.35 -21.01
C ASP A 369 -8.08 4.08 -20.34
N LEU A 370 -7.49 4.19 -19.16
CA LEU A 370 -6.93 3.04 -18.45
C LEU A 370 -8.03 2.09 -17.95
N PRO A 371 -8.05 0.80 -18.39
CA PRO A 371 -9.06 -0.15 -17.92
C PRO A 371 -8.92 -0.45 -16.43
N LYS A 372 -10.01 -0.45 -15.67
CA LYS A 372 -10.00 -0.86 -14.25
C LYS A 372 -9.57 -2.32 -14.07
N SER A 373 -9.79 -3.16 -15.07
CA SER A 373 -9.33 -4.56 -15.11
C SER A 373 -7.80 -4.66 -15.10
N THR A 374 -7.10 -3.77 -15.80
CA THR A 374 -5.62 -3.66 -15.75
C THR A 374 -5.14 -3.33 -14.34
N LEU A 375 -5.80 -2.38 -13.66
CA LEU A 375 -5.47 -2.05 -12.26
C LEU A 375 -5.68 -3.25 -11.34
N GLY A 376 -6.75 -4.03 -11.52
CA GLY A 376 -7.00 -5.26 -10.78
C GLY A 376 -5.87 -6.28 -10.94
N ILE A 377 -5.40 -6.50 -12.15
CA ILE A 377 -4.28 -7.41 -12.43
C ILE A 377 -2.97 -6.91 -11.82
N ILE A 378 -2.71 -5.60 -11.85
CA ILE A 378 -1.53 -5.00 -11.21
C ILE A 378 -1.53 -5.29 -9.70
N VAL A 379 -2.68 -5.16 -9.02
CA VAL A 379 -2.80 -5.49 -7.60
C VAL A 379 -2.56 -6.97 -7.35
N ILE A 380 -3.23 -7.86 -8.09
CA ILE A 380 -3.06 -9.32 -7.95
C ILE A 380 -1.57 -9.67 -8.13
N PHE A 381 -0.94 -9.16 -9.17
CA PHE A 381 0.45 -9.43 -9.47
C PHE A 381 1.41 -8.94 -8.37
N ALA A 382 1.07 -7.83 -7.70
CA ALA A 382 1.86 -7.28 -6.61
C ALA A 382 1.72 -8.11 -5.31
N VAL A 383 0.53 -8.69 -5.04
CA VAL A 383 0.28 -9.39 -3.76
C VAL A 383 0.53 -10.90 -3.82
N VAL A 384 0.45 -11.53 -4.99
CA VAL A 384 0.71 -12.98 -5.16
C VAL A 384 2.04 -13.44 -4.54
N PRO A 385 3.18 -12.72 -4.67
CA PRO A 385 4.44 -13.11 -4.04
C PRO A 385 4.42 -13.09 -2.50
N LEU A 386 3.42 -12.46 -1.89
CA LEU A 386 3.23 -12.42 -0.44
C LEU A 386 2.56 -13.68 0.09
N ILE A 387 1.94 -14.48 -0.79
CA ILE A 387 1.33 -15.79 -0.46
C ILE A 387 2.45 -16.81 -0.32
N ARG A 388 2.90 -17.07 0.90
CA ARG A 388 4.07 -17.90 1.19
C ARG A 388 3.70 -19.20 1.92
N ILE A 389 2.69 -19.92 1.43
CA ILE A 389 2.17 -21.17 2.04
C ILE A 389 3.30 -22.20 2.23
N LYS A 390 4.18 -22.37 1.23
CA LYS A 390 5.32 -23.29 1.32
C LYS A 390 6.27 -22.92 2.47
N LYS A 391 6.52 -21.62 2.70
CA LYS A 391 7.36 -21.14 3.82
C LYS A 391 6.70 -21.45 5.16
N MET A 392 5.37 -21.30 5.27
CA MET A 392 4.59 -21.64 6.47
C MET A 392 4.65 -23.14 6.76
N SER A 393 4.46 -23.99 5.74
CA SER A 393 4.56 -25.45 5.89
C SER A 393 5.97 -25.91 6.30
N ASN A 394 7.02 -25.34 5.69
CA ASN A 394 8.40 -25.62 6.06
C ASN A 394 8.70 -25.18 7.50
N LEU A 395 8.14 -24.04 7.93
CA LEU A 395 8.28 -23.57 9.29
C LEU A 395 7.63 -24.54 10.29
N PHE A 396 6.44 -25.06 9.95
CA PHE A 396 5.74 -26.06 10.74
C PHE A 396 6.55 -27.37 10.90
N SER A 397 7.29 -27.79 9.87
CA SER A 397 8.15 -28.98 9.91
C SER A 397 9.43 -28.76 10.74
N ASN A 398 10.00 -27.57 10.72
CA ASN A 398 11.26 -27.25 11.40
C ASN A 398 11.07 -26.79 12.86
N ASP A 399 10.00 -26.03 13.12
CA ASP A 399 9.65 -25.50 14.45
C ASP A 399 8.12 -25.49 14.56
N LYS A 400 7.58 -26.55 15.18
CA LYS A 400 6.13 -26.75 15.29
C LYS A 400 5.42 -25.56 15.95
N GLN A 401 6.01 -24.96 16.98
CA GLN A 401 5.37 -23.85 17.70
C GLN A 401 5.20 -22.63 16.78
N LYS A 402 6.27 -22.24 16.11
CA LYS A 402 6.22 -21.12 15.15
C LYS A 402 5.31 -21.42 13.97
N GLY A 403 5.33 -22.66 13.49
CA GLY A 403 4.44 -23.12 12.42
C GLY A 403 2.97 -23.05 12.82
N ILE A 404 2.60 -23.56 14.00
CA ILE A 404 1.23 -23.49 14.54
C ILE A 404 0.77 -22.04 14.63
N VAL A 405 1.56 -21.15 15.22
CA VAL A 405 1.21 -19.73 15.34
C VAL A 405 1.01 -19.10 13.96
N SER A 406 1.87 -19.40 12.99
CA SER A 406 1.73 -18.88 11.62
C SER A 406 0.42 -19.33 10.96
N TRP A 407 0.05 -20.61 11.11
CA TRP A 407 -1.20 -21.15 10.57
C TRP A 407 -2.44 -20.63 11.32
N ILE A 408 -2.40 -20.52 12.64
CA ILE A 408 -3.49 -19.91 13.43
C ILE A 408 -3.70 -18.47 12.97
N THR A 409 -2.62 -17.69 12.84
CA THR A 409 -2.71 -16.30 12.36
C THR A 409 -3.29 -16.23 10.94
N PHE A 410 -2.88 -17.15 10.05
CA PHE A 410 -3.40 -17.23 8.70
C PHE A 410 -4.92 -17.47 8.68
N PHE A 411 -5.39 -18.51 9.37
CA PHE A 411 -6.82 -18.83 9.39
C PHE A 411 -7.64 -17.79 10.14
N SER A 412 -7.16 -17.27 11.26
CA SER A 412 -7.87 -16.19 11.98
C SER A 412 -8.01 -14.94 11.12
N THR A 413 -6.97 -14.57 10.35
CA THR A 413 -7.04 -13.42 9.43
C THR A 413 -8.01 -13.65 8.27
N LEU A 414 -8.20 -14.89 7.80
CA LEU A 414 -9.19 -15.21 6.77
C LEU A 414 -10.63 -15.20 7.33
N ILE A 415 -10.81 -15.68 8.56
CA ILE A 415 -12.13 -15.85 9.18
C ILE A 415 -12.63 -14.52 9.79
N PHE A 416 -11.75 -13.72 10.39
CA PHE A 416 -12.13 -12.51 11.11
C PHE A 416 -12.85 -11.46 10.26
N PRO A 417 -12.44 -11.19 9.01
CA PRO A 417 -13.22 -10.32 8.12
C PRO A 417 -14.61 -10.87 7.80
N MET A 418 -14.75 -12.21 7.70
CA MET A 418 -16.06 -12.84 7.48
C MET A 418 -16.96 -12.68 8.71
N LEU A 419 -16.44 -12.97 9.90
CA LEU A 419 -17.19 -12.83 11.16
C LEU A 419 -17.55 -11.39 11.47
N SER A 420 -16.66 -10.42 11.21
CA SER A 420 -16.96 -9.01 11.43
C SER A 420 -18.07 -8.52 10.50
N ILE A 421 -18.08 -8.94 9.24
CA ILE A 421 -19.12 -8.58 8.27
C ILE A 421 -20.46 -9.22 8.66
N GLU A 422 -20.48 -10.49 9.06
CA GLU A 422 -21.70 -11.17 9.49
C GLU A 422 -22.25 -10.62 10.81
N ILE A 423 -21.40 -10.37 11.80
CA ILE A 423 -21.80 -9.78 13.07
C ILE A 423 -22.33 -8.36 12.88
N PHE A 424 -21.69 -7.55 12.02
CA PHE A 424 -22.13 -6.17 11.76
C PHE A 424 -23.33 -6.08 10.82
N SER A 425 -23.48 -6.97 9.85
CA SER A 425 -24.69 -7.05 9.02
C SER A 425 -25.89 -7.64 9.78
N GLY A 426 -25.65 -8.53 10.75
CA GLY A 426 -26.70 -9.13 11.59
C GLY A 426 -27.10 -8.29 12.80
N VAL A 427 -26.21 -7.45 13.32
CA VAL A 427 -26.47 -6.58 14.49
C VAL A 427 -27.40 -5.40 14.16
N ASN A 428 -27.57 -5.07 12.85
CA ASN A 428 -28.44 -3.95 12.49
C ASN A 428 -29.93 -4.25 12.53
N THR A 429 -30.41 -5.45 12.89
CA THR A 429 -31.85 -5.72 12.89
C THR A 429 -32.44 -6.45 14.11
N HIS A 430 -31.69 -7.10 15.00
CA HIS A 430 -32.33 -7.92 16.04
C HIS A 430 -31.78 -7.91 17.46
N ILE A 431 -30.69 -7.25 17.79
CA ILE A 431 -30.13 -7.25 19.15
C ILE A 431 -30.53 -6.02 19.97
N TRP A 432 -30.89 -4.91 19.36
CA TRP A 432 -31.32 -3.69 20.08
C TRP A 432 -32.81 -3.61 20.34
N THR A 433 -33.63 -4.48 19.79
CA THR A 433 -35.08 -4.54 20.10
C THR A 433 -35.43 -5.47 21.27
N GLY A 434 -34.44 -6.08 21.93
CA GLY A 434 -34.66 -7.00 23.04
C GLY A 434 -34.15 -6.52 24.41
N ILE A 435 -33.59 -5.30 24.54
CA ILE A 435 -33.08 -4.75 25.78
C ILE A 435 -33.51 -3.26 25.91
N ILE A 436 -34.76 -2.95 25.68
CA ILE A 436 -35.47 -1.77 26.22
C ILE A 436 -36.83 -2.26 26.70
#